data_9668fd8954c95b460fd22e3bac2b3137
#
_entry.id   9668fd8954c95b460fd22e3bac2b3137
#
_cell.length_a   1.000
_cell.length_b   1.000
_cell.length_c   1.000
_cell.angle_alpha   90.00
_cell.angle_beta   90.00
_cell.angle_gamma   90.00
#
_symmetry.space_group_name_H-M   'P 1'
#
loop_
_entity.id
_entity.type
_entity.pdbx_description
1 polymer ?
#
loop_
_entity_poly.entity_id
_entity_poly.type
_entity_poly.pdbx_seq_one_letter_code
_entity_poly.pdbx_strand_id
1 'polypeptide(L)'
;MFKKIEIWILYLAILLSILFAISFGILVRQELVGSIKVGWASKTALFLSEIPVYLKTLSSDLTLEDRFPLLDGFNGTPNSYESYLLLSRYDGNLKEGLVELIDLTNFRILHTWNPDIDAFNNLIDKVDEFKYLNRDNNNYRSILRHPLLDKDGNLFFKRTSQFIKISSCSNLIFQNTHDLFH
;
A
#
# COMPACT_ATOMS: atom_id res chain seq x y z
N MET A 1 11.18 -22.11 -49.12
CA MET A 1 10.30 -23.30 -49.18
C MET A 1 9.62 -23.44 -47.82
N PHE A 2 8.42 -22.91 -47.67
CA PHE A 2 7.67 -23.02 -46.40
C PHE A 2 7.07 -24.43 -46.33
N LYS A 3 7.51 -25.23 -45.31
CA LYS A 3 6.85 -26.51 -45.03
C LYS A 3 5.42 -26.22 -44.60
N LYS A 4 4.43 -26.86 -45.21
CA LYS A 4 3.03 -26.81 -44.78
C LYS A 4 2.97 -27.35 -43.35
N ILE A 5 2.58 -26.48 -42.38
CA ILE A 5 2.31 -26.92 -41.03
C ILE A 5 1.02 -27.74 -41.06
N GLU A 6 1.05 -28.95 -40.56
CA GLU A 6 -0.15 -29.79 -40.47
C GLU A 6 -1.13 -29.20 -39.46
N ILE A 7 -2.41 -29.17 -39.78
CA ILE A 7 -3.47 -28.50 -38.99
C ILE A 7 -3.52 -29.01 -37.55
N TRP A 8 -3.26 -30.28 -37.31
CA TRP A 8 -3.26 -30.85 -35.97
C TRP A 8 -2.15 -30.28 -35.09
N ILE A 9 -1.00 -29.88 -35.65
CA ILE A 9 0.09 -29.21 -34.92
C ILE A 9 -0.39 -27.84 -34.43
N LEU A 10 -1.17 -27.12 -35.25
CA LEU A 10 -1.75 -25.83 -34.84
C LEU A 10 -2.73 -26.00 -33.68
N TYR A 11 -3.62 -26.99 -33.75
CA TYR A 11 -4.55 -27.29 -32.67
C TYR A 11 -3.82 -27.69 -31.37
N LEU A 12 -2.77 -28.50 -31.47
CA LEU A 12 -1.94 -28.88 -30.33
C LEU A 12 -1.26 -27.67 -29.73
N ALA A 13 -0.68 -26.77 -30.52
CA ALA A 13 -0.05 -25.55 -30.06
C ALA A 13 -1.03 -24.62 -29.33
N ILE A 14 -2.25 -24.46 -29.86
CA ILE A 14 -3.30 -23.69 -29.24
C ILE A 14 -3.69 -24.31 -27.88
N LEU A 15 -3.91 -25.62 -27.84
CA LEU A 15 -4.24 -26.33 -26.60
C LEU A 15 -3.16 -26.15 -25.54
N LEU A 16 -1.88 -26.34 -25.89
CA LEU A 16 -0.75 -26.14 -24.98
C LEU A 16 -0.64 -24.70 -24.52
N SER A 17 -0.89 -23.72 -25.38
CA SER A 17 -0.89 -22.31 -25.01
C SER A 17 -1.97 -21.97 -23.98
N ILE A 18 -3.18 -22.54 -24.14
CA ILE A 18 -4.28 -22.37 -23.20
C ILE A 18 -3.93 -23.00 -21.83
N LEU A 19 -3.41 -24.23 -21.83
CA LEU A 19 -2.99 -24.92 -20.61
C LEU A 19 -1.87 -24.16 -19.89
N PHE A 20 -0.92 -23.63 -20.64
CA PHE A 20 0.14 -22.78 -20.09
C PHE A 20 -0.42 -21.50 -19.46
N ALA A 21 -1.33 -20.80 -20.16
CA ALA A 21 -1.94 -19.57 -19.64
C ALA A 21 -2.73 -19.81 -18.35
N ILE A 22 -3.49 -20.92 -18.27
CA ILE A 22 -4.23 -21.29 -17.05
C ILE A 22 -3.25 -21.59 -15.94
N SER A 23 -2.22 -22.40 -16.17
CA SER A 23 -1.22 -22.76 -15.15
C SER A 23 -0.45 -21.54 -14.66
N PHE A 24 -0.06 -20.66 -15.57
CA PHE A 24 0.59 -19.39 -15.22
C PHE A 24 -0.29 -18.50 -14.36
N GLY A 25 -1.57 -18.33 -14.74
CA GLY A 25 -2.53 -17.57 -13.95
C GLY A 25 -2.75 -18.13 -12.53
N ILE A 26 -2.78 -19.47 -12.39
CA ILE A 26 -2.86 -20.12 -11.08
C ILE A 26 -1.63 -19.80 -10.23
N LEU A 27 -0.41 -19.87 -10.78
CA LEU A 27 0.82 -19.56 -10.06
C LEU A 27 0.85 -18.11 -9.58
N VAL A 28 0.50 -17.16 -10.46
CA VAL A 28 0.41 -15.72 -10.11
C VAL A 28 -0.61 -15.51 -8.98
N ARG A 29 -1.80 -16.10 -9.11
CA ARG A 29 -2.85 -15.98 -8.10
C ARG A 29 -2.42 -16.57 -6.76
N GLN A 30 -1.76 -17.71 -6.76
CA GLN A 30 -1.27 -18.35 -5.52
C GLN A 30 -0.25 -17.48 -4.79
N GLU A 31 0.65 -16.82 -5.51
CA GLU A 31 1.61 -15.90 -4.90
C GLU A 31 0.91 -14.65 -4.35
N LEU A 32 -0.03 -14.06 -5.10
CA LEU A 32 -0.79 -12.89 -4.67
C LEU A 32 -1.65 -13.17 -3.42
N VAL A 33 -2.27 -14.35 -3.36
CA VAL A 33 -3.14 -14.76 -2.24
C VAL A 33 -2.31 -15.36 -1.09
N GLY A 34 -1.06 -15.77 -1.35
CA GLY A 34 -0.17 -16.39 -0.35
C GLY A 34 -0.65 -17.77 0.14
N SER A 35 -1.57 -18.42 -0.60
CA SER A 35 -2.23 -19.65 -0.14
C SER A 35 -1.38 -20.92 -0.28
N ILE A 36 -0.44 -20.93 -1.23
CA ILE A 36 0.48 -22.07 -1.43
C ILE A 36 1.85 -21.52 -1.79
N LYS A 37 2.88 -21.93 -1.06
CA LYS A 37 4.26 -21.57 -1.36
C LYS A 37 4.82 -22.53 -2.40
N VAL A 38 4.61 -22.23 -3.68
CA VAL A 38 5.19 -23.01 -4.81
C VAL A 38 6.64 -22.57 -5.09
N GLY A 39 7.31 -21.97 -4.10
CA GLY A 39 8.72 -21.62 -4.18
C GLY A 39 9.05 -20.57 -5.25
N TRP A 40 10.16 -20.79 -5.99
CA TRP A 40 10.66 -19.83 -6.95
C TRP A 40 9.76 -19.67 -8.20
N ALA A 41 8.99 -20.68 -8.57
CA ALA A 41 8.17 -20.66 -9.80
C ALA A 41 7.02 -19.65 -9.71
N SER A 42 6.34 -19.56 -8.55
CA SER A 42 5.27 -18.56 -8.35
C SER A 42 5.80 -17.14 -8.30
N LYS A 43 6.97 -16.93 -7.66
CA LYS A 43 7.66 -15.63 -7.65
C LYS A 43 8.07 -15.18 -9.04
N THR A 44 8.62 -16.09 -9.85
CA THR A 44 8.98 -15.79 -11.24
C THR A 44 7.76 -15.50 -12.09
N ALA A 45 6.66 -16.23 -11.91
CA ALA A 45 5.42 -15.97 -12.61
C ALA A 45 4.83 -14.60 -12.24
N LEU A 46 4.84 -14.23 -10.97
CA LEU A 46 4.41 -12.91 -10.51
C LEU A 46 5.28 -11.81 -11.14
N PHE A 47 6.60 -11.92 -11.04
CA PHE A 47 7.54 -10.96 -11.64
C PHE A 47 7.27 -10.77 -13.15
N LEU A 48 7.12 -11.86 -13.92
CA LEU A 48 6.81 -11.79 -15.35
C LEU A 48 5.46 -11.13 -15.63
N SER A 49 4.46 -11.34 -14.76
CA SER A 49 3.14 -10.71 -14.91
C SER A 49 3.15 -9.20 -14.63
N GLU A 50 4.13 -8.71 -13.88
CA GLU A 50 4.30 -7.28 -13.55
C GLU A 50 5.06 -6.49 -14.64
N ILE A 51 5.80 -7.17 -15.52
CA ILE A 51 6.56 -6.50 -16.60
C ILE A 51 5.73 -5.49 -17.41
N PRO A 52 4.49 -5.81 -17.88
CA PRO A 52 3.69 -4.84 -18.62
C PRO A 52 3.35 -3.60 -17.80
N VAL A 53 3.16 -3.75 -16.48
CA VAL A 53 2.88 -2.63 -15.56
C VAL A 53 4.14 -1.75 -15.42
N TYR A 54 5.31 -2.35 -15.23
CA TYR A 54 6.57 -1.62 -15.17
C TYR A 54 6.86 -0.87 -16.47
N LEU A 55 6.65 -1.51 -17.64
CA LEU A 55 6.82 -0.87 -18.94
C LEU A 55 5.85 0.30 -19.12
N LYS A 56 4.60 0.15 -18.67
CA LYS A 56 3.60 1.23 -18.72
C LYS A 56 3.99 2.38 -17.82
N THR A 57 4.47 2.10 -16.61
CA THR A 57 4.94 3.13 -15.64
C THR A 57 6.12 3.89 -16.23
N LEU A 58 7.13 3.19 -16.77
CA LEU A 58 8.26 3.83 -17.46
C LEU A 58 7.80 4.69 -18.63
N SER A 59 6.84 4.22 -19.42
CA SER A 59 6.26 4.99 -20.54
C SER A 59 5.47 6.19 -20.04
N SER A 60 4.73 6.07 -18.92
CA SER A 60 3.95 7.17 -18.35
C SER A 60 4.84 8.24 -17.71
N ASP A 61 5.92 7.84 -17.04
CA ASP A 61 6.89 8.78 -16.48
C ASP A 61 7.62 9.60 -17.55
N LEU A 62 7.74 9.03 -18.76
CA LEU A 62 8.33 9.73 -19.92
C LEU A 62 7.34 10.63 -20.66
N THR A 63 6.03 10.45 -20.48
CA THR A 63 4.99 11.11 -21.29
C THR A 63 3.99 11.94 -20.50
N LEU A 64 3.93 11.78 -19.18
CA LEU A 64 3.05 12.60 -18.34
C LEU A 64 3.75 13.92 -18.04
N GLU A 65 3.29 14.99 -18.70
CA GLU A 65 3.37 16.33 -18.10
C GLU A 65 2.72 16.25 -16.71
N ASP A 66 3.44 16.69 -15.69
CA ASP A 66 2.97 16.72 -14.31
C ASP A 66 1.62 17.46 -14.25
N ARG A 67 0.53 16.72 -14.14
CA ARG A 67 -0.81 17.30 -13.95
C ARG A 67 -0.93 18.08 -12.66
N PHE A 68 -0.04 17.77 -11.72
CA PHE A 68 0.02 18.41 -10.42
C PHE A 68 1.44 18.94 -10.23
N PRO A 69 1.64 20.25 -10.39
CA PRO A 69 2.94 20.84 -10.10
C PRO A 69 3.29 20.49 -8.65
N LEU A 70 4.51 20.01 -8.43
CA LEU A 70 5.06 19.79 -7.09
C LEU A 70 5.19 21.18 -6.44
N LEU A 71 4.18 21.53 -5.66
CA LEU A 71 4.21 22.70 -4.80
C LEU A 71 4.72 22.25 -3.45
N ASP A 72 5.88 22.72 -3.06
CA ASP A 72 6.42 22.48 -1.74
C ASP A 72 5.61 23.27 -0.70
N GLY A 73 5.13 22.57 0.33
CA GLY A 73 4.44 23.16 1.45
C GLY A 73 2.97 23.52 1.20
N PHE A 74 2.47 24.43 2.00
CA PHE A 74 1.10 24.94 1.91
C PHE A 74 1.06 26.21 1.06
N ASN A 75 0.15 26.24 0.09
CA ASN A 75 -0.08 27.40 -0.74
C ASN A 75 -1.47 27.97 -0.43
N GLY A 76 -1.53 29.21 0.03
CA GLY A 76 -2.77 29.88 0.39
C GLY A 76 -2.57 31.06 1.32
N THR A 77 -3.68 31.68 1.74
CA THR A 77 -3.66 32.76 2.73
C THR A 77 -3.77 32.17 4.14
N PRO A 78 -2.81 32.45 5.03
CA PRO A 78 -2.89 32.00 6.41
C PRO A 78 -4.15 32.53 7.12
N ASN A 79 -4.65 31.75 8.08
CA ASN A 79 -5.78 32.16 8.89
C ASN A 79 -5.40 33.35 9.82
N SER A 80 -6.33 34.28 10.00
CA SER A 80 -6.13 35.42 10.91
C SER A 80 -6.36 35.09 12.38
N TYR A 81 -6.88 33.89 12.68
CA TYR A 81 -7.16 33.42 14.03
C TYR A 81 -6.50 32.07 14.26
N GLU A 82 -6.23 31.75 15.51
CA GLU A 82 -5.63 30.48 15.94
C GLU A 82 -6.46 29.30 15.45
N SER A 83 -5.86 28.46 14.63
CA SER A 83 -6.51 27.30 14.04
C SER A 83 -5.47 26.28 13.60
N TYR A 84 -5.83 25.01 13.71
CA TYR A 84 -4.94 23.89 13.46
C TYR A 84 -5.55 22.90 12.49
N LEU A 85 -4.69 22.28 11.68
CA LEU A 85 -5.05 21.18 10.78
C LEU A 85 -4.35 19.90 11.21
N LEU A 86 -5.11 18.86 11.43
CA LEU A 86 -4.58 17.50 11.58
C LEU A 86 -4.64 16.81 10.22
N LEU A 87 -3.49 16.72 9.56
CA LEU A 87 -3.36 16.24 8.19
C LEU A 87 -2.79 14.82 8.15
N SER A 88 -3.57 13.87 7.65
CA SER A 88 -3.06 12.56 7.27
C SER A 88 -2.58 12.59 5.83
N ARG A 89 -1.34 12.24 5.58
CA ARG A 89 -0.76 12.17 4.24
C ARG A 89 0.19 10.99 4.08
N TYR A 90 0.47 10.64 2.85
CA TYR A 90 1.54 9.72 2.49
C TYR A 90 2.79 10.52 2.12
N ASP A 91 3.92 10.20 2.74
CA ASP A 91 5.20 10.80 2.40
C ASP A 91 5.93 9.94 1.37
N GLY A 92 6.09 10.47 0.17
CA GLY A 92 6.73 9.75 -0.94
C GLY A 92 8.23 9.51 -0.75
N ASN A 93 8.92 10.33 0.04
CA ASN A 93 10.34 10.18 0.32
C ASN A 93 10.58 9.09 1.38
N LEU A 94 9.78 9.09 2.44
CA LEU A 94 9.80 8.05 3.48
C LEU A 94 9.10 6.77 3.02
N LYS A 95 8.19 6.89 2.03
CA LYS A 95 7.30 5.82 1.57
C LYS A 95 6.40 5.27 2.68
N GLU A 96 5.89 6.15 3.52
CA GLU A 96 5.09 5.83 4.70
C GLU A 96 3.94 6.82 4.89
N GLY A 97 2.86 6.35 5.54
CA GLY A 97 1.77 7.21 5.96
C GLY A 97 2.10 7.88 7.29
N LEU A 98 1.86 9.18 7.38
CA LEU A 98 2.08 9.95 8.60
C LEU A 98 0.92 10.92 8.85
N VAL A 99 0.88 11.49 10.05
CA VAL A 99 -0.07 12.54 10.43
C VAL A 99 0.71 13.75 10.95
N GLU A 100 0.35 14.92 10.48
CA GLU A 100 0.96 16.19 10.88
C GLU A 100 -0.06 17.11 11.52
N LEU A 101 0.34 17.77 12.60
CA LEU A 101 -0.38 18.89 13.18
C LEU A 101 0.24 20.19 12.66
N ILE A 102 -0.59 20.99 12.00
CA ILE A 102 -0.15 22.19 11.28
C ILE A 102 -0.87 23.40 11.83
N ASP A 103 -0.12 24.43 12.16
CA ASP A 103 -0.66 25.74 12.49
C ASP A 103 -1.06 26.47 11.20
N LEU A 104 -2.34 26.76 11.05
CA LEU A 104 -2.87 27.43 9.85
C LEU A 104 -2.65 28.94 9.84
N THR A 105 -2.11 29.51 10.91
CA THR A 105 -1.76 30.96 10.92
C THR A 105 -0.44 31.25 10.21
N ASN A 106 0.43 30.24 10.06
CA ASN A 106 1.75 30.39 9.45
C ASN A 106 2.22 29.18 8.67
N PHE A 107 1.36 28.13 8.55
CA PHE A 107 1.62 26.87 7.89
C PHE A 107 2.81 26.08 8.43
N ARG A 108 3.14 26.29 9.70
CA ARG A 108 4.22 25.58 10.37
C ARG A 108 3.73 24.22 10.87
N ILE A 109 4.52 23.15 10.58
CA ILE A 109 4.31 21.85 11.19
C ILE A 109 4.74 21.90 12.65
N LEU A 110 3.80 21.68 13.56
CA LEU A 110 4.02 21.69 15.00
C LEU A 110 4.43 20.31 15.50
N HIS A 111 3.88 19.25 14.92
CA HIS A 111 4.17 17.88 15.31
C HIS A 111 3.92 16.90 14.19
N THR A 112 4.66 15.77 14.18
CA THR A 112 4.53 14.69 13.22
C THR A 112 4.47 13.36 13.95
N TRP A 113 3.42 12.57 13.67
CA TRP A 113 3.32 11.17 14.07
C TRP A 113 3.68 10.29 12.91
N ASN A 114 4.72 9.47 13.10
CA ASN A 114 5.17 8.46 12.12
C ASN A 114 5.29 7.11 12.83
N PRO A 115 4.20 6.32 12.96
CA PRO A 115 4.23 5.04 13.66
C PRO A 115 4.87 3.94 12.84
N ASP A 116 5.65 3.08 13.48
CA ASP A 116 6.16 1.84 12.88
C ASP A 116 5.06 0.78 12.84
N ILE A 117 4.36 0.74 11.72
CA ILE A 117 3.23 -0.17 11.50
C ILE A 117 3.67 -1.62 11.44
N ASP A 118 4.85 -1.91 10.91
CA ASP A 118 5.38 -3.26 10.83
C ASP A 118 5.67 -3.81 12.23
N ALA A 119 6.22 -2.96 13.12
CA ALA A 119 6.38 -3.33 14.53
C ALA A 119 5.03 -3.61 15.22
N PHE A 120 3.98 -2.80 14.94
CA PHE A 120 2.65 -3.01 15.51
C PHE A 120 2.01 -4.32 15.01
N ASN A 121 2.15 -4.63 13.73
CA ASN A 121 1.66 -5.87 13.16
C ASN A 121 2.31 -7.11 13.78
N ASN A 122 3.58 -7.02 14.17
CA ASN A 122 4.28 -8.13 14.81
C ASN A 122 3.78 -8.46 16.23
N LEU A 123 3.04 -7.53 16.86
CA LEU A 123 2.41 -7.74 18.17
C LEU A 123 1.04 -8.43 18.08
N ILE A 124 0.51 -8.63 16.88
CA ILE A 124 -0.78 -9.27 16.65
C ILE A 124 -0.61 -10.78 16.55
N ASP A 125 -1.52 -11.52 17.20
CA ASP A 125 -1.51 -12.98 17.13
C ASP A 125 -1.62 -13.47 15.67
N LYS A 126 -0.79 -14.47 15.34
CA LYS A 126 -0.73 -15.07 14.00
C LYS A 126 -1.86 -16.07 13.81
N VAL A 127 -3.08 -15.56 13.69
CA VAL A 127 -4.26 -16.36 13.32
C VAL A 127 -4.51 -16.27 11.81
N ASP A 128 -5.30 -17.21 11.28
CA ASP A 128 -5.59 -17.25 9.83
C ASP A 128 -6.20 -15.97 9.30
N GLU A 129 -6.98 -15.27 10.10
CA GLU A 129 -7.59 -13.98 9.79
C GLU A 129 -6.54 -12.90 9.45
N PHE A 130 -5.41 -12.88 10.14
CA PHE A 130 -4.35 -11.88 9.99
C PHE A 130 -3.12 -12.36 9.20
N LYS A 131 -3.20 -13.51 8.55
CA LYS A 131 -2.05 -14.10 7.81
C LYS A 131 -1.46 -13.22 6.71
N TYR A 132 -2.25 -12.30 6.18
CA TYR A 132 -1.83 -11.36 5.13
C TYR A 132 -1.59 -9.93 5.62
N LEU A 133 -1.69 -9.70 6.92
CA LEU A 133 -1.62 -8.36 7.50
C LEU A 133 -0.35 -7.62 7.08
N ASN A 134 0.82 -8.24 7.21
CA ASN A 134 2.11 -7.63 6.83
C ASN A 134 2.27 -7.41 5.32
N ARG A 135 1.57 -8.19 4.51
CA ARG A 135 1.56 -7.98 3.05
C ARG A 135 0.70 -6.79 2.65
N ASP A 136 -0.49 -6.70 3.25
CA ASP A 136 -1.53 -5.77 2.80
C ASP A 136 -1.54 -4.46 3.57
N ASN A 137 -0.96 -4.45 4.78
CA ASN A 137 -0.96 -3.33 5.71
C ASN A 137 0.41 -3.12 6.36
N ASN A 138 1.47 -3.07 5.58
CA ASN A 138 2.82 -2.70 6.05
C ASN A 138 3.01 -1.18 6.04
N ASN A 139 4.17 -0.69 6.50
CA ASN A 139 4.53 0.74 6.50
C ASN A 139 4.28 1.39 5.13
N TYR A 140 4.69 0.74 4.02
CA TYR A 140 4.57 1.27 2.66
C TYR A 140 3.13 1.41 2.15
N ARG A 141 2.18 0.65 2.70
CA ARG A 141 0.79 0.60 2.23
C ARG A 141 -0.20 1.23 3.20
N SER A 142 0.25 1.55 4.41
CA SER A 142 -0.61 2.08 5.45
C SER A 142 -0.87 3.56 5.24
N ILE A 143 -2.16 3.92 5.27
CA ILE A 143 -2.62 5.30 5.39
C ILE A 143 -3.33 5.42 6.72
N LEU A 144 -2.96 6.41 7.52
CA LEU A 144 -3.53 6.69 8.82
C LEU A 144 -4.85 7.45 8.62
N ARG A 145 -5.97 6.75 8.57
CA ARG A 145 -7.28 7.33 8.22
C ARG A 145 -7.98 7.89 9.45
N HIS A 146 -8.72 8.99 9.26
CA HIS A 146 -9.54 9.62 10.30
C HIS A 146 -8.77 9.88 11.60
N PRO A 147 -7.63 10.57 11.53
CA PRO A 147 -6.86 10.86 12.73
C PRO A 147 -7.67 11.74 13.70
N LEU A 148 -7.61 11.40 14.98
CA LEU A 148 -8.23 12.15 16.07
C LEU A 148 -7.19 12.33 17.18
N LEU A 149 -6.96 13.58 17.54
CA LEU A 149 -6.05 13.96 18.62
C LEU A 149 -6.81 14.06 19.93
N ASP A 150 -6.33 13.41 20.99
CA ASP A 150 -6.87 13.59 22.33
C ASP A 150 -6.18 14.76 23.08
N LYS A 151 -6.73 15.12 24.23
CA LYS A 151 -6.21 16.21 25.07
C LYS A 151 -4.80 15.98 25.63
N ASP A 152 -4.34 14.73 25.65
CA ASP A 152 -3.05 14.31 26.19
C ASP A 152 -1.99 14.20 25.06
N GLY A 153 -2.34 14.58 23.82
CA GLY A 153 -1.46 14.54 22.67
C GLY A 153 -1.34 13.15 22.03
N ASN A 154 -2.19 12.19 22.41
CA ASN A 154 -2.21 10.89 21.76
C ASN A 154 -3.07 10.94 20.51
N LEU A 155 -2.67 10.17 19.50
CA LEU A 155 -3.36 10.09 18.23
C LEU A 155 -4.14 8.77 18.11
N PHE A 156 -5.42 8.88 17.79
CA PHE A 156 -6.23 7.76 17.32
C PHE A 156 -6.32 7.80 15.82
N PHE A 157 -6.25 6.65 15.18
CA PHE A 157 -6.49 6.55 13.75
C PHE A 157 -7.01 5.16 13.39
N LYS A 158 -7.65 5.09 12.22
CA LYS A 158 -8.09 3.85 11.63
C LYS A 158 -7.13 3.44 10.51
N ARG A 159 -6.80 2.17 10.47
CA ARG A 159 -6.27 1.49 9.27
C ARG A 159 -7.39 0.73 8.59
N THR A 160 -7.08 -0.14 7.66
CA THR A 160 -8.09 -0.86 6.87
C THR A 160 -9.16 -1.52 7.76
N SER A 161 -8.76 -2.28 8.77
CA SER A 161 -9.66 -2.96 9.71
C SER A 161 -9.37 -2.62 11.17
N GLN A 162 -8.20 -2.09 11.47
CA GLN A 162 -7.73 -1.86 12.83
C GLN A 162 -7.97 -0.42 13.29
N PHE A 163 -8.29 -0.29 14.57
CA PHE A 163 -8.31 0.98 15.28
C PHE A 163 -7.11 1.04 16.23
N ILE A 164 -6.30 2.09 16.12
CA ILE A 164 -5.01 2.20 16.79
C ILE A 164 -4.95 3.51 17.56
N LYS A 165 -4.39 3.45 18.77
CA LYS A 165 -3.99 4.62 19.57
C LYS A 165 -2.48 4.60 19.75
N ILE A 166 -1.84 5.73 19.49
CA ILE A 166 -0.40 5.97 19.72
C ILE A 166 -0.18 7.18 20.60
N SER A 167 0.96 7.21 21.28
CA SER A 167 1.41 8.37 22.04
C SER A 167 1.90 9.49 21.12
N SER A 168 2.17 10.67 21.71
CA SER A 168 2.82 11.77 21.00
C SER A 168 4.17 11.38 20.38
N CYS A 169 4.87 10.40 20.93
CA CYS A 169 6.13 9.86 20.37
C CYS A 169 5.90 8.72 19.38
N SER A 170 4.71 8.55 18.83
CA SER A 170 4.32 7.49 17.89
C SER A 170 4.42 6.05 18.43
N ASN A 171 4.56 5.86 19.74
CA ASN A 171 4.58 4.55 20.35
C ASN A 171 3.15 3.99 20.50
N LEU A 172 2.99 2.69 20.28
CA LEU A 172 1.71 2.02 20.44
C LEU A 172 1.23 2.08 21.89
N ILE A 173 -0.01 2.55 22.10
CA ILE A 173 -0.73 2.48 23.37
C ILE A 173 -1.77 1.38 23.33
N PHE A 174 -2.52 1.30 22.23
CA PHE A 174 -3.61 0.36 22.06
C PHE A 174 -3.80 0.05 20.57
N GLN A 175 -4.11 -1.21 20.26
CA GLN A 175 -4.68 -1.61 18.98
C GLN A 175 -5.72 -2.72 19.21
N ASN A 176 -6.81 -2.68 18.45
CA ASN A 176 -7.72 -3.81 18.42
C ASN A 176 -7.16 -4.90 17.48
N THR A 177 -7.38 -6.15 17.87
CA THR A 177 -6.91 -7.33 17.13
C THR A 177 -8.01 -8.00 16.32
N HIS A 178 -9.22 -7.42 16.30
CA HIS A 178 -10.37 -7.94 15.58
C HIS A 178 -10.78 -7.02 14.45
N ASP A 179 -11.29 -7.59 13.38
CA ASP A 179 -11.92 -6.81 12.32
C ASP A 179 -13.22 -6.19 12.86
N LEU A 180 -13.36 -4.86 12.68
CA LEU A 180 -14.55 -4.12 13.11
C LEU A 180 -15.77 -4.34 12.22
N PHE A 181 -15.65 -5.19 11.19
CA PHE A 181 -16.68 -5.42 10.17
C PHE A 181 -17.25 -6.84 10.16
N HIS A 182 -17.05 -7.60 11.23
CA HIS A 182 -17.77 -8.86 11.44
C HIS A 182 -18.92 -8.66 12.38
#